data_f872792031592130002d95765464f1ec
#
_entry.id   f872792031592130002d95765464f1ec
#
_cell.length_a   1.000
_cell.length_b   1.000
_cell.length_c   1.000
_cell.angle_alpha   90.00
_cell.angle_beta   90.00
_cell.angle_gamma   90.00
#
_symmetry.space_group_name_H-M   'P 1'
#
loop_
_entity.id
_entity.type
_entity.pdbx_description
1 polymer ?
#
loop_
_entity_poly.entity_id
_entity_poly.type
_entity_poly.pdbx_seq_one_letter_code
_entity_poly.pdbx_strand_id
1 'polypeptide(L)'
;MRVDLHNHTSLCNHAEGEIFEYIEKAIECGTEYFGFSDHAPMDFDPKYRMSFFQMQEYEKSILEAKKKYKDKIEIFLGYEVDYLKGHMDKRVLNAKVDYLIGSVHFIDEWGFDNPEFIGHYEHEDIDEIWQKYFNAIEEMANSGLFDIVGHLDLIKVFKFMPNKNINE
;
A
#
# COMPACT_ATOMS: atom_id res chain seq x y z
N MET A 1 -21.30 -8.54 -6.45
CA MET A 1 -20.04 -8.82 -5.70
C MET A 1 -19.30 -7.51 -5.56
N ARG A 2 -19.09 -7.07 -4.33
CA ARG A 2 -18.30 -5.87 -4.02
C ARG A 2 -17.05 -6.28 -3.25
N VAL A 3 -15.89 -5.88 -3.75
CA VAL A 3 -14.56 -6.22 -3.22
C VAL A 3 -13.84 -4.95 -2.88
N ASP A 4 -13.21 -4.91 -1.72
CA ASP A 4 -12.38 -3.80 -1.26
C ASP A 4 -11.20 -4.39 -0.46
N LEU A 5 -10.01 -4.42 -1.06
CA LEU A 5 -8.83 -5.09 -0.50
C LEU A 5 -7.68 -4.11 -0.14
N HIS A 6 -7.91 -2.79 -0.26
CA HIS A 6 -6.87 -1.82 0.03
C HIS A 6 -7.33 -0.86 1.12
N ASN A 7 -7.20 -1.29 2.37
CA ASN A 7 -7.60 -0.52 3.54
C ASN A 7 -6.52 -0.51 4.61
N HIS A 8 -6.28 0.69 5.16
CA HIS A 8 -5.30 0.92 6.21
C HIS A 8 -5.94 0.96 7.60
N THR A 9 -5.12 0.77 8.62
CA THR A 9 -5.49 0.96 10.03
C THR A 9 -4.76 2.19 10.60
N SER A 10 -5.04 2.54 11.83
CA SER A 10 -4.34 3.63 12.53
C SER A 10 -2.83 3.39 12.70
N LEU A 11 -2.33 2.18 12.44
CA LEU A 11 -0.92 1.84 12.55
C LEU A 11 -0.04 2.48 11.47
N CYS A 12 -0.62 2.89 10.34
CA CYS A 12 0.09 3.66 9.30
C CYS A 12 0.32 5.13 9.67
N ASN A 13 -0.22 5.60 10.80
CA ASN A 13 -0.13 6.98 11.30
C ASN A 13 -0.80 8.06 10.42
N HIS A 14 -1.58 7.67 9.40
CA HIS A 14 -2.38 8.58 8.56
C HIS A 14 -3.80 8.08 8.30
N ALA A 15 -4.23 7.02 8.97
CA ALA A 15 -5.61 6.60 9.06
C ALA A 15 -6.11 6.70 10.51
N GLU A 16 -7.42 6.80 10.68
CA GLU A 16 -8.09 6.92 11.97
C GLU A 16 -9.17 5.87 12.13
N GLY A 17 -9.58 5.56 13.35
CA GLY A 17 -10.65 4.62 13.65
C GLY A 17 -10.15 3.23 14.01
N GLU A 18 -11.10 2.42 14.48
CA GLU A 18 -10.86 1.06 14.94
C GLU A 18 -11.18 0.04 13.84
N ILE A 19 -10.51 -1.11 13.85
CA ILE A 19 -10.71 -2.20 12.87
C ILE A 19 -12.20 -2.56 12.71
N PHE A 20 -12.95 -2.63 13.81
CA PHE A 20 -14.36 -3.00 13.75
C PHE A 20 -15.23 -1.93 13.09
N GLU A 21 -14.90 -0.64 13.19
CA GLU A 21 -15.63 0.45 12.54
C GLU A 21 -15.52 0.37 11.03
N TYR A 22 -14.33 0.06 10.51
CA TYR A 22 -14.11 -0.21 9.07
C TYR A 22 -14.96 -1.39 8.60
N ILE A 23 -14.95 -2.50 9.35
CA ILE A 23 -15.70 -3.71 8.99
C ILE A 23 -17.21 -3.45 9.01
N GLU A 24 -17.73 -2.78 10.03
CA GLU A 24 -19.15 -2.46 10.11
C GLU A 24 -19.57 -1.54 8.99
N LYS A 25 -18.71 -0.57 8.64
CA LYS A 25 -18.95 0.31 7.48
C LYS A 25 -18.91 -0.44 6.16
N ALA A 26 -17.99 -1.37 5.98
CA ALA A 26 -17.95 -2.25 4.81
C ALA A 26 -19.23 -3.08 4.66
N ILE A 27 -19.74 -3.65 5.76
CA ILE A 27 -21.01 -4.39 5.79
C ILE A 27 -22.18 -3.48 5.41
N GLU A 28 -22.28 -2.27 5.99
CA GLU A 28 -23.31 -1.29 5.64
C GLU A 28 -23.29 -0.92 4.14
N CYS A 29 -22.10 -0.86 3.56
CA CYS A 29 -21.90 -0.57 2.14
C CYS A 29 -22.15 -1.78 1.23
N GLY A 30 -22.47 -2.96 1.78
CA GLY A 30 -22.68 -4.19 1.02
C GLY A 30 -21.41 -4.78 0.43
N THR A 31 -20.26 -4.56 1.07
CA THR A 31 -18.99 -5.20 0.70
C THR A 31 -19.04 -6.67 1.12
N GLU A 32 -18.66 -7.56 0.20
CA GLU A 32 -18.66 -9.01 0.42
C GLU A 32 -17.27 -9.52 0.80
N TYR A 33 -16.23 -8.91 0.21
CA TYR A 33 -14.81 -9.25 0.42
C TYR A 33 -14.06 -8.00 0.83
N PHE A 34 -13.56 -7.97 2.06
CA PHE A 34 -12.90 -6.81 2.66
C PHE A 34 -11.51 -7.19 3.16
N GLY A 35 -10.49 -6.47 2.72
CA GLY A 35 -9.11 -6.74 3.11
C GLY A 35 -8.46 -5.58 3.84
N PHE A 36 -7.73 -5.88 4.89
CA PHE A 36 -6.78 -4.95 5.49
C PHE A 36 -5.41 -5.18 4.86
N SER A 37 -4.81 -4.13 4.37
CA SER A 37 -3.49 -4.12 3.75
C SER A 37 -2.71 -2.89 4.18
N ASP A 38 -2.46 -2.78 5.50
CA ASP A 38 -1.76 -1.63 6.05
C ASP A 38 -0.31 -1.57 5.56
N HIS A 39 0.29 -0.39 5.57
CA HIS A 39 1.68 -0.22 5.17
C HIS A 39 2.60 -1.12 5.98
N ALA A 40 3.25 -2.04 5.27
CA ALA A 40 4.20 -2.96 5.85
C ALA A 40 5.39 -2.24 6.48
N PRO A 41 5.96 -2.75 7.58
CA PRO A 41 7.16 -2.16 8.17
C PRO A 41 8.35 -2.27 7.22
N MET A 42 9.18 -1.23 7.23
CA MET A 42 10.42 -1.13 6.49
C MET A 42 11.42 -0.35 7.34
N ASP A 43 12.72 -0.63 7.23
CA ASP A 43 13.74 0.12 7.97
C ASP A 43 14.00 1.52 7.38
N PHE A 44 13.48 1.77 6.19
CA PHE A 44 13.49 3.05 5.51
C PHE A 44 12.14 3.76 5.71
N ASP A 45 12.13 5.08 5.90
CA ASP A 45 10.94 5.92 6.10
C ASP A 45 9.89 5.36 7.08
N PRO A 46 10.18 5.31 8.39
CA PRO A 46 9.29 4.66 9.37
C PRO A 46 8.05 5.50 9.74
N LYS A 47 7.91 6.73 9.21
CA LYS A 47 6.90 7.70 9.67
C LYS A 47 5.46 7.27 9.38
N TYR A 48 5.22 6.72 8.21
CA TYR A 48 3.87 6.43 7.70
C TYR A 48 3.56 4.93 7.62
N ARG A 49 4.15 4.14 8.50
CA ARG A 49 3.98 2.69 8.54
C ARG A 49 4.07 2.12 9.93
N MET A 50 3.53 0.93 10.12
CA MET A 50 3.75 0.20 11.36
C MET A 50 5.21 -0.19 11.53
N SER A 51 5.64 -0.36 12.77
CA SER A 51 6.94 -0.95 13.09
C SER A 51 6.91 -2.47 12.98
N PHE A 52 8.07 -3.11 12.83
CA PHE A 52 8.18 -4.58 12.87
C PHE A 52 7.64 -5.20 14.17
N PHE A 53 7.67 -4.46 15.28
CA PHE A 53 7.12 -4.91 16.55
C PHE A 53 5.58 -5.00 16.51
N GLN A 54 4.93 -4.12 15.75
CA GLN A 54 3.48 -4.06 15.65
C GLN A 54 2.88 -5.11 14.68
N MET A 55 3.68 -5.76 13.82
CA MET A 55 3.18 -6.77 12.88
C MET A 55 2.34 -7.85 13.56
N GLN A 56 2.83 -8.41 14.67
CA GLN A 56 2.12 -9.50 15.36
C GLN A 56 0.78 -9.06 15.92
N GLU A 57 0.70 -7.84 16.44
CA GLU A 57 -0.55 -7.28 16.96
C GLU A 57 -1.54 -6.99 15.83
N TYR A 58 -1.06 -6.42 14.73
CA TYR A 58 -1.85 -6.21 13.52
C TYR A 58 -2.45 -7.52 13.01
N GLU A 59 -1.61 -8.51 12.73
CA GLU A 59 -2.04 -9.82 12.22
C GLU A 59 -3.05 -10.49 13.17
N LYS A 60 -2.77 -10.48 14.48
CA LYS A 60 -3.67 -11.04 15.49
C LYS A 60 -5.03 -10.35 15.49
N SER A 61 -5.06 -9.03 15.45
CA SER A 61 -6.29 -8.24 15.48
C SER A 61 -7.18 -8.51 14.27
N ILE A 62 -6.59 -8.62 13.06
CA ILE A 62 -7.34 -8.96 11.85
C ILE A 62 -7.84 -10.41 11.89
N LEU A 63 -7.03 -11.37 12.37
CA LEU A 63 -7.46 -12.77 12.52
C LEU A 63 -8.59 -12.93 13.55
N GLU A 64 -8.60 -12.13 14.61
CA GLU A 64 -9.71 -12.09 15.57
C GLU A 64 -10.98 -11.49 14.92
N ALA A 65 -10.83 -10.44 14.12
CA ALA A 65 -11.91 -9.86 13.35
C ALA A 65 -12.49 -10.86 12.33
N LYS A 66 -11.65 -11.58 11.58
CA LYS A 66 -12.08 -12.68 10.67
C LYS A 66 -12.99 -13.68 11.39
N LYS A 67 -12.62 -14.11 12.59
CA LYS A 67 -13.42 -15.06 13.39
C LYS A 67 -14.75 -14.45 13.85
N LYS A 68 -14.73 -13.20 14.31
CA LYS A 68 -15.90 -12.49 14.84
C LYS A 68 -16.97 -12.22 13.76
N TYR A 69 -16.54 -11.88 12.56
CA TYR A 69 -17.43 -11.44 11.47
C TYR A 69 -17.67 -12.49 10.39
N LYS A 70 -17.19 -13.72 10.56
CA LYS A 70 -17.19 -14.81 9.57
C LYS A 70 -18.55 -15.10 8.87
N ASP A 71 -19.65 -14.83 9.55
CA ASP A 71 -21.00 -15.07 9.03
C ASP A 71 -21.62 -13.81 8.38
N LYS A 72 -20.86 -12.71 8.30
CA LYS A 72 -21.34 -11.41 7.80
C LYS A 72 -20.55 -10.89 6.60
N ILE A 73 -19.25 -11.07 6.61
CA ILE A 73 -18.34 -10.56 5.58
C ILE A 73 -17.07 -11.42 5.54
N GLU A 74 -16.53 -11.66 4.36
CA GLU A 74 -15.24 -12.32 4.21
C GLU A 74 -14.11 -11.29 4.39
N ILE A 75 -13.27 -11.48 5.40
CA ILE A 75 -12.18 -10.57 5.72
C ILE A 75 -10.85 -11.21 5.32
N PHE A 76 -9.95 -10.41 4.74
CA PHE A 76 -8.61 -10.81 4.32
C PHE A 76 -7.56 -10.01 5.07
N LEU A 77 -6.46 -10.69 5.40
CA LEU A 77 -5.26 -10.10 5.99
C LEU A 77 -4.19 -9.96 4.92
N GLY A 78 -3.71 -8.76 4.68
CA GLY A 78 -2.63 -8.48 3.76
C GLY A 78 -1.71 -7.38 4.26
N TYR A 79 -0.79 -7.01 3.42
CA TYR A 79 0.06 -5.82 3.57
C TYR A 79 0.15 -5.07 2.26
N GLU A 80 0.22 -3.75 2.34
CA GLU A 80 0.76 -2.93 1.26
C GLU A 80 2.27 -2.78 1.49
N VAL A 81 3.04 -3.26 0.52
CA VAL A 81 4.50 -3.32 0.59
C VAL A 81 5.10 -2.37 -0.42
N ASP A 82 5.92 -1.45 0.06
CA ASP A 82 6.68 -0.57 -0.83
C ASP A 82 7.71 -1.36 -1.62
N TYR A 83 7.61 -1.28 -2.95
CA TYR A 83 8.64 -1.81 -3.83
C TYR A 83 9.80 -0.81 -3.90
N LEU A 84 10.76 -1.00 -3.02
CA LEU A 84 12.00 -0.24 -3.01
C LEU A 84 13.18 -1.21 -2.87
N LYS A 85 13.97 -1.35 -3.91
CA LYS A 85 15.10 -2.29 -3.94
C LYS A 85 16.07 -2.04 -2.80
N GLY A 86 16.43 -3.09 -2.08
CA GLY A 86 17.32 -3.03 -0.93
C GLY A 86 16.62 -2.74 0.41
N HIS A 87 15.36 -2.32 0.40
CA HIS A 87 14.61 -1.97 1.62
C HIS A 87 13.45 -2.93 1.94
N MET A 88 13.04 -3.78 1.00
CA MET A 88 12.01 -4.79 1.27
C MET A 88 12.49 -5.86 2.25
N ASP A 89 11.77 -6.04 3.34
CA ASP A 89 12.17 -6.98 4.40
C ASP A 89 11.57 -8.37 4.18
N LYS A 90 12.39 -9.40 4.36
CA LYS A 90 11.98 -10.79 4.23
C LYS A 90 10.92 -11.23 5.23
N ARG A 91 10.83 -10.58 6.41
CA ARG A 91 9.78 -10.86 7.40
C ARG A 91 8.41 -10.53 6.83
N VAL A 92 8.32 -9.44 6.06
CA VAL A 92 7.09 -9.01 5.36
C VAL A 92 6.81 -9.92 4.17
N LEU A 93 7.80 -10.10 3.27
CA LEU A 93 7.61 -10.90 2.06
C LEU A 93 7.29 -12.39 2.34
N ASN A 94 7.64 -12.91 3.51
CA ASN A 94 7.31 -14.28 3.94
C ASN A 94 6.23 -14.32 5.03
N ALA A 95 5.53 -13.21 5.31
CA ALA A 95 4.45 -13.17 6.27
C ALA A 95 3.33 -14.15 5.87
N LYS A 96 2.70 -14.76 6.88
CA LYS A 96 1.58 -15.69 6.63
C LYS A 96 0.26 -14.93 6.54
N VAL A 97 0.12 -14.21 5.44
CA VAL A 97 -1.04 -13.39 5.12
C VAL A 97 -1.79 -13.94 3.91
N ASP A 98 -2.98 -13.44 3.64
CA ASP A 98 -3.79 -13.90 2.50
C ASP A 98 -3.29 -13.31 1.18
N TYR A 99 -2.69 -12.10 1.18
CA TYR A 99 -2.18 -11.43 -0.02
C TYR A 99 -1.17 -10.32 0.32
N LEU A 100 -0.38 -9.93 -0.68
CA LEU A 100 0.49 -8.77 -0.65
C LEU A 100 0.14 -7.84 -1.82
N ILE A 101 -0.07 -6.56 -1.53
CA ILE A 101 -0.13 -5.49 -2.53
C ILE A 101 1.28 -4.92 -2.68
N GLY A 102 1.82 -4.89 -3.89
CA GLY A 102 3.02 -4.14 -4.20
C GLY A 102 2.66 -2.72 -4.62
N SER A 103 3.28 -1.71 -4.03
CA SER A 103 3.07 -0.31 -4.35
C SER A 103 4.38 0.43 -4.56
N VAL A 104 4.38 1.44 -5.41
CA VAL A 104 5.52 2.33 -5.63
C VAL A 104 5.18 3.69 -5.05
N HIS A 105 5.79 4.02 -3.90
CA HIS A 105 5.72 5.34 -3.25
C HIS A 105 7.06 6.10 -3.33
N PHE A 106 8.10 5.42 -3.81
CA PHE A 106 9.45 5.96 -3.91
C PHE A 106 9.99 5.83 -5.33
N ILE A 107 10.59 6.90 -5.83
CA ILE A 107 11.45 6.89 -7.03
C ILE A 107 12.88 7.06 -6.52
N ASP A 108 13.71 6.02 -6.68
CA ASP A 108 14.95 5.88 -5.93
C ASP A 108 14.63 5.91 -4.41
N GLU A 109 15.15 6.84 -3.63
CA GLU A 109 14.83 7.02 -2.22
C GLU A 109 13.96 8.27 -1.94
N TRP A 110 13.39 8.85 -2.98
CA TRP A 110 12.49 10.00 -2.87
C TRP A 110 11.02 9.57 -2.80
N GLY A 111 10.35 9.87 -1.67
CA GLY A 111 8.90 9.71 -1.50
C GLY A 111 8.15 10.75 -2.31
N PHE A 112 7.83 10.43 -3.56
CA PHE A 112 7.29 11.38 -4.54
C PHE A 112 5.86 11.83 -4.24
N ASP A 113 5.11 11.05 -3.47
CA ASP A 113 3.73 11.32 -3.05
C ASP A 113 3.63 12.00 -1.67
N ASN A 114 4.76 12.23 -1.00
CA ASN A 114 4.81 12.93 0.27
C ASN A 114 4.86 14.45 0.05
N PRO A 115 3.85 15.22 0.56
CA PRO A 115 3.83 16.68 0.42
C PRO A 115 5.06 17.39 0.98
N GLU A 116 5.76 16.79 1.95
CA GLU A 116 6.99 17.38 2.52
C GLU A 116 8.12 17.45 1.47
N PHE A 117 8.08 16.61 0.45
CA PHE A 117 9.12 16.51 -0.59
C PHE A 117 8.64 16.98 -1.96
N ILE A 118 7.48 17.65 -2.05
CA ILE A 118 6.88 18.11 -3.32
C ILE A 118 7.82 19.03 -4.12
N GLY A 119 8.68 19.80 -3.43
CA GLY A 119 9.64 20.69 -4.09
C GLY A 119 10.68 19.98 -4.97
N HIS A 120 10.85 18.66 -4.81
CA HIS A 120 11.78 17.89 -5.63
C HIS A 120 11.36 17.87 -7.12
N TYR A 121 10.04 17.93 -7.40
CA TYR A 121 9.53 18.03 -8.77
C TYR A 121 10.00 19.25 -9.56
N GLU A 122 10.43 20.32 -8.88
CA GLU A 122 10.93 21.54 -9.51
C GLU A 122 12.38 21.41 -9.98
N HIS A 123 13.09 20.36 -9.57
CA HIS A 123 14.51 20.19 -9.79
C HIS A 123 14.88 19.09 -10.78
N GLU A 124 13.91 18.29 -11.22
CA GLU A 124 14.09 17.19 -12.18
C GLU A 124 13.17 17.36 -13.39
N ASP A 125 13.52 16.69 -14.48
CA ASP A 125 12.66 16.61 -15.68
C ASP A 125 11.42 15.74 -15.36
N ILE A 126 10.24 16.31 -15.53
CA ILE A 126 8.98 15.62 -15.22
C ILE A 126 8.79 14.37 -16.09
N ASP A 127 9.22 14.37 -17.34
CA ASP A 127 9.12 13.21 -18.22
C ASP A 127 10.03 12.07 -17.72
N GLU A 128 11.20 12.40 -17.17
CA GLU A 128 12.11 11.42 -16.56
C GLU A 128 11.53 10.85 -15.25
N ILE A 129 10.90 11.68 -14.41
CA ILE A 129 10.22 11.23 -13.20
C ILE A 129 9.13 10.21 -13.54
N TRP A 130 8.29 10.50 -14.52
CA TRP A 130 7.24 9.59 -14.96
C TRP A 130 7.80 8.29 -15.53
N GLN A 131 8.87 8.36 -16.31
CA GLN A 131 9.53 7.17 -16.84
C GLN A 131 10.10 6.29 -15.72
N LYS A 132 10.77 6.89 -14.74
CA LYS A 132 11.29 6.17 -13.56
C LYS A 132 10.16 5.48 -12.78
N TYR A 133 9.03 6.18 -12.57
CA TYR A 133 7.87 5.62 -11.89
C TYR A 133 7.33 4.38 -12.60
N PHE A 134 7.07 4.46 -13.90
CA PHE A 134 6.53 3.32 -14.63
C PHE A 134 7.55 2.18 -14.79
N ASN A 135 8.83 2.48 -14.87
CA ASN A 135 9.88 1.45 -14.80
C ASN A 135 9.82 0.71 -13.45
N ALA A 136 9.64 1.41 -12.35
CA ALA A 136 9.50 0.79 -11.02
C ALA A 136 8.23 -0.08 -10.92
N ILE A 137 7.10 0.37 -11.49
CA ILE A 137 5.86 -0.42 -11.58
C ILE A 137 6.09 -1.69 -12.40
N GLU A 138 6.74 -1.60 -13.56
CA GLU A 138 7.06 -2.75 -14.42
C GLU A 138 7.97 -3.75 -13.69
N GLU A 139 9.04 -3.26 -13.05
CA GLU A 139 9.95 -4.10 -12.27
C GLU A 139 9.24 -4.78 -11.11
N MET A 140 8.38 -4.06 -10.39
CA MET A 140 7.57 -4.59 -9.30
C MET A 140 6.65 -5.72 -9.80
N ALA A 141 5.91 -5.48 -10.88
CA ALA A 141 5.02 -6.47 -11.47
C ALA A 141 5.78 -7.72 -11.96
N ASN A 142 6.96 -7.55 -12.55
CA ASN A 142 7.80 -8.63 -13.01
C ASN A 142 8.54 -9.39 -11.89
N SER A 143 8.57 -8.84 -10.67
CA SER A 143 9.25 -9.47 -9.53
C SER A 143 8.60 -10.79 -9.08
N GLY A 144 7.30 -10.93 -9.32
CA GLY A 144 6.51 -12.08 -8.85
C GLY A 144 6.37 -12.15 -7.33
N LEU A 145 6.63 -11.07 -6.61
CA LEU A 145 6.57 -11.00 -5.15
C LEU A 145 5.19 -10.66 -4.60
N PHE A 146 4.31 -10.11 -5.43
CA PHE A 146 3.04 -9.54 -5.02
C PHE A 146 1.86 -10.17 -5.76
N ASP A 147 0.73 -10.25 -5.09
CA ASP A 147 -0.52 -10.76 -5.66
C ASP A 147 -1.30 -9.67 -6.40
N ILE A 148 -1.15 -8.42 -5.96
CA ILE A 148 -1.87 -7.25 -6.47
C ILE A 148 -0.85 -6.13 -6.73
N VAL A 149 -1.02 -5.42 -7.83
CA VAL A 149 -0.33 -4.15 -8.10
C VAL A 149 -1.20 -3.02 -7.56
N GLY A 150 -0.67 -2.23 -6.64
CA GLY A 150 -1.32 -1.05 -6.08
C GLY A 150 -1.45 0.07 -7.13
N HIS A 151 -2.14 1.12 -6.78
CA HIS A 151 -2.42 2.32 -7.58
C HIS A 151 -1.41 2.61 -8.72
N LEU A 152 -1.78 2.25 -9.94
CA LEU A 152 -0.93 2.37 -11.14
C LEU A 152 -0.61 3.82 -11.55
N ASP A 153 -1.31 4.79 -11.01
CA ASP A 153 -1.24 6.19 -11.43
C ASP A 153 -1.03 7.19 -10.27
N LEU A 154 -0.48 6.72 -9.15
CA LEU A 154 -0.20 7.56 -7.98
C LEU A 154 0.69 8.77 -8.31
N ILE A 155 1.57 8.66 -9.31
CA ILE A 155 2.41 9.76 -9.78
C ILE A 155 1.62 11.04 -10.15
N LYS A 156 0.30 10.92 -10.37
CA LYS A 156 -0.59 12.06 -10.67
C LYS A 156 -1.01 12.85 -9.41
N VAL A 157 -0.67 12.39 -8.21
CA VAL A 157 -1.19 12.91 -6.94
C VAL A 157 -1.06 14.43 -6.81
N PHE A 158 0.08 14.99 -7.21
CA PHE A 158 0.32 16.45 -7.19
C PHE A 158 0.10 17.14 -8.54
N LYS A 159 -0.42 16.44 -9.55
CA LYS A 159 -0.78 16.99 -10.87
C LYS A 159 0.41 17.51 -11.70
N PHE A 160 1.63 17.11 -11.40
CA PHE A 160 2.78 17.31 -12.27
C PHE A 160 2.69 16.34 -13.45
N MET A 161 2.17 16.82 -14.58
CA MET A 161 1.90 15.99 -15.75
C MET A 161 3.06 16.02 -16.73
N PRO A 162 3.37 14.90 -17.40
CA PRO A 162 4.46 14.84 -18.38
C PRO A 162 4.14 15.72 -19.60
N ASN A 163 5.18 16.21 -20.24
CA ASN A 163 5.10 17.01 -21.46
C ASN A 163 4.88 16.13 -22.70
N LYS A 164 5.42 14.90 -22.67
CA LYS A 164 5.30 13.93 -23.76
C LYS A 164 4.03 13.10 -23.62
N ASN A 165 3.52 12.63 -24.74
CA ASN A 165 2.43 11.68 -24.72
C ASN A 165 2.96 10.31 -24.24
N ILE A 166 2.46 9.83 -23.11
CA ILE A 166 2.91 8.58 -22.49
C ILE A 166 2.55 7.33 -23.31
N ASN A 167 1.80 7.50 -24.42
CA ASN A 167 1.38 6.42 -25.30
C ASN A 167 2.32 6.21 -26.50
N GLU A 168 3.44 6.89 -26.55
CA GLU A 168 4.51 6.72 -27.53
C GLU A 168 5.78 6.11 -26.89
#